data_2c7267c04f610138e18502b312e1be7b
#
_entry.id   2c7267c04f610138e18502b312e1be7b
#
_cell.length_a   1.000
_cell.length_b   1.000
_cell.length_c   1.000
_cell.angle_alpha   90.00
_cell.angle_beta   90.00
_cell.angle_gamma   90.00
#
_symmetry.space_group_name_H-M   'P 1'
#
loop_
_entity.id
_entity.type
_entity.pdbx_description
1 polymer ?
#
loop_
_entity_poly.entity_id
_entity_poly.type
_entity_poly.pdbx_seq_one_letter_code
_entity_poly.pdbx_strand_id
1 'polypeptide(L)'
;MRLGQAAMEALRAEITGCLKPGDELVVACPVALKGTSVIVKNKKDKLAERFSAGFIQNCISLWSDYGAGSIIWKTAQEAGASALYAMGEGGFLSALWKMAEASEVGLEADFRKVPIRQETIEVCEIFDLNPYKLQADGAVLIGIRGGEALVQRLRNEGFMAEIIGQTNSGNDRLLYSGGSARYLERPAEDELYRIIDMETR
;
A
#
# COMPACT_ATOMS: atom_id res chain seq x y z
N MET A 1 8.14 -6.19 21.55
CA MET A 1 9.31 -5.30 21.68
C MET A 1 8.95 -4.01 20.95
N ARG A 2 8.94 -2.85 21.61
CA ARG A 2 8.69 -1.53 20.99
C ARG A 2 9.96 -1.02 20.29
N LEU A 3 9.80 -0.12 19.33
CA LEU A 3 10.93 0.60 18.74
C LEU A 3 11.60 1.49 19.80
N GLY A 4 12.91 1.68 19.68
CA GLY A 4 13.63 2.67 20.49
C GLY A 4 13.23 4.09 20.09
N GLN A 5 13.49 5.08 20.97
CA GLN A 5 13.03 6.44 20.80
C GLN A 5 13.46 7.07 19.45
N ALA A 6 14.75 6.96 19.09
CA ALA A 6 15.26 7.52 17.85
C ALA A 6 14.61 6.90 16.60
N ALA A 7 14.37 5.57 16.62
CA ALA A 7 13.69 4.88 15.51
C ALA A 7 12.20 5.29 15.42
N MET A 8 11.55 5.54 16.55
CA MET A 8 10.17 6.03 16.60
C MET A 8 10.07 7.47 16.07
N GLU A 9 11.00 8.34 16.44
CA GLU A 9 11.06 9.70 15.92
C GLU A 9 11.27 9.73 14.40
N ALA A 10 12.20 8.93 13.88
CA ALA A 10 12.42 8.78 12.45
C ALA A 10 11.17 8.28 11.73
N LEU A 11 10.51 7.26 12.28
CA LEU A 11 9.27 6.72 11.71
C LEU A 11 8.13 7.76 11.68
N ARG A 12 7.98 8.54 12.75
CA ARG A 12 6.97 9.61 12.82
C ARG A 12 7.24 10.73 11.81
N ALA A 13 8.50 10.99 11.46
CA ALA A 13 8.86 11.97 10.47
C ALA A 13 8.45 11.59 9.04
N GLU A 14 8.28 10.30 8.76
CA GLU A 14 7.78 9.81 7.46
C GLU A 14 6.26 9.99 7.28
N ILE A 15 5.52 10.22 8.37
CA ILE A 15 4.05 10.20 8.38
C ILE A 15 3.52 11.59 8.67
N THR A 16 2.57 12.06 7.88
CA THR A 16 1.87 13.31 8.17
C THR A 16 0.68 13.04 9.09
N GLY A 17 0.66 13.67 10.25
CA GLY A 17 -0.38 13.49 11.25
C GLY A 17 -0.23 12.23 12.10
N CYS A 18 -1.32 11.76 12.67
CA CYS A 18 -1.35 10.61 13.57
C CYS A 18 -2.73 9.95 13.54
N LEU A 19 -2.79 8.63 13.41
CA LEU A 19 -4.03 7.87 13.52
C LEU A 19 -4.64 8.02 14.92
N LYS A 20 -5.95 8.10 14.97
CA LYS A 20 -6.72 8.13 16.20
C LYS A 20 -7.61 6.89 16.28
N PRO A 21 -7.87 6.34 17.48
CA PRO A 21 -8.82 5.25 17.63
C PRO A 21 -10.18 5.60 17.01
N GLY A 22 -10.69 4.68 16.17
CA GLY A 22 -11.93 4.85 15.42
C GLY A 22 -11.78 5.58 14.06
N ASP A 23 -10.56 5.88 13.62
CA ASP A 23 -10.33 6.29 12.25
C ASP A 23 -10.50 5.09 11.30
N GLU A 24 -11.14 5.31 10.18
CA GLU A 24 -11.18 4.37 9.09
C GLU A 24 -9.88 4.44 8.31
N LEU A 25 -9.43 3.29 7.82
CA LEU A 25 -8.24 3.15 7.02
C LEU A 25 -8.64 3.09 5.55
N VAL A 26 -8.23 4.09 4.78
CA VAL A 26 -8.49 4.17 3.34
C VAL A 26 -7.19 3.93 2.59
N VAL A 27 -7.23 3.07 1.59
CA VAL A 27 -6.16 2.92 0.59
C VAL A 27 -6.61 3.60 -0.70
N ALA A 28 -5.83 4.55 -1.16
CA ALA A 28 -6.02 5.23 -2.43
C ALA A 28 -4.94 4.82 -3.42
N CYS A 29 -5.34 4.50 -4.63
CA CYS A 29 -4.60 3.82 -5.70
C CYS A 29 -4.29 2.34 -5.44
N PRO A 30 -4.21 1.53 -6.51
CA PRO A 30 -3.81 0.13 -6.39
C PRO A 30 -2.39 0.00 -5.86
N VAL A 31 -2.19 -0.95 -4.94
CA VAL A 31 -0.87 -1.23 -4.38
C VAL A 31 0.04 -1.95 -5.39
N ALA A 32 1.35 -1.87 -5.16
CA ALA A 32 2.40 -2.60 -5.88
C ALA A 32 2.57 -2.26 -7.38
N LEU A 33 1.95 -1.20 -7.92
CA LEU A 33 2.08 -0.85 -9.34
C LEU A 33 3.52 -0.51 -9.73
N LYS A 34 4.24 0.22 -8.87
CA LYS A 34 5.65 0.55 -9.10
C LYS A 34 6.51 -0.70 -9.18
N GLY A 35 6.42 -1.57 -8.19
CA GLY A 35 7.16 -2.82 -8.17
C GLY A 35 6.85 -3.70 -9.38
N THR A 36 5.57 -3.83 -9.75
CA THR A 36 5.13 -4.55 -10.96
C THR A 36 5.78 -3.99 -12.21
N SER A 37 5.77 -2.66 -12.39
CA SER A 37 6.40 -2.00 -13.54
C SER A 37 7.90 -2.27 -13.60
N VAL A 38 8.59 -2.24 -12.45
CA VAL A 38 10.03 -2.54 -12.38
C VAL A 38 10.32 -4.00 -12.73
N ILE A 39 9.54 -4.95 -12.20
CA ILE A 39 9.66 -6.38 -12.53
C ILE A 39 9.50 -6.60 -14.03
N VAL A 40 8.43 -6.04 -14.59
CA VAL A 40 8.11 -6.24 -16.02
C VAL A 40 9.21 -5.68 -16.93
N LYS A 41 9.79 -4.53 -16.60
CA LYS A 41 10.91 -3.95 -17.36
C LYS A 41 12.17 -4.82 -17.31
N ASN A 42 12.47 -5.43 -16.16
CA ASN A 42 13.70 -6.21 -15.96
C ASN A 42 13.57 -7.69 -16.34
N LYS A 43 12.36 -8.25 -16.36
CA LYS A 43 12.10 -9.68 -16.64
C LYS A 43 11.19 -9.89 -17.84
N LYS A 44 11.25 -8.97 -18.82
CA LYS A 44 10.37 -8.94 -19.98
C LYS A 44 10.37 -10.24 -20.77
N ASP A 45 11.55 -10.83 -21.00
CA ASP A 45 11.69 -12.05 -21.80
C ASP A 45 10.97 -13.24 -21.14
N LYS A 46 11.14 -13.42 -19.85
CA LYS A 46 10.44 -14.47 -19.10
C LYS A 46 8.92 -14.28 -19.10
N LEU A 47 8.46 -13.04 -19.00
CA LEU A 47 7.03 -12.73 -19.04
C LEU A 47 6.44 -12.92 -20.43
N ALA A 48 7.22 -12.69 -21.52
CA ALA A 48 6.80 -12.88 -22.89
C ALA A 48 6.55 -14.37 -23.26
N GLU A 49 7.07 -15.31 -22.47
CA GLU A 49 6.75 -16.74 -22.62
C GLU A 49 5.29 -17.05 -22.30
N ARG A 50 4.63 -16.19 -21.50
CA ARG A 50 3.27 -16.44 -20.98
C ARG A 50 2.27 -15.34 -21.32
N PHE A 51 2.72 -14.11 -21.48
CA PHE A 51 1.86 -12.94 -21.69
C PHE A 51 2.12 -12.27 -23.05
N SER A 52 1.08 -11.66 -23.59
CA SER A 52 1.17 -10.87 -24.80
C SER A 52 1.98 -9.59 -24.59
N ALA A 53 2.55 -9.06 -25.69
CA ALA A 53 3.24 -7.76 -25.66
C ALA A 53 2.32 -6.63 -25.16
N GLY A 54 1.02 -6.67 -25.47
CA GLY A 54 0.03 -5.71 -24.98
C GLY A 54 -0.14 -5.75 -23.47
N PHE A 55 -0.20 -6.95 -22.85
CA PHE A 55 -0.25 -7.10 -21.40
C PHE A 55 0.99 -6.52 -20.73
N ILE A 56 2.18 -6.85 -21.25
CA ILE A 56 3.46 -6.36 -20.74
C ILE A 56 3.51 -4.82 -20.80
N GLN A 57 3.11 -4.23 -21.93
CA GLN A 57 3.08 -2.78 -22.07
C GLN A 57 2.08 -2.12 -21.12
N ASN A 58 0.90 -2.75 -20.92
CA ASN A 58 -0.10 -2.28 -19.96
C ASN A 58 0.46 -2.25 -18.53
N CYS A 59 1.14 -3.30 -18.08
CA CYS A 59 1.77 -3.32 -16.74
C CYS A 59 2.78 -2.18 -16.54
N ILE A 60 3.48 -1.76 -17.60
CA ILE A 60 4.43 -0.65 -17.53
C ILE A 60 3.70 0.70 -17.43
N SER A 61 2.63 0.89 -18.22
CA SER A 61 1.89 2.15 -18.26
C SER A 61 1.02 2.39 -17.03
N LEU A 62 0.48 1.34 -16.42
CA LEU A 62 -0.33 1.46 -15.20
C LEU A 62 0.34 2.27 -14.09
N TRP A 63 1.65 2.16 -13.95
CA TRP A 63 2.39 2.97 -12.98
C TRP A 63 2.37 4.47 -13.31
N SER A 64 2.55 4.84 -14.59
CA SER A 64 2.54 6.25 -15.02
C SER A 64 1.15 6.88 -14.89
N ASP A 65 0.10 6.10 -15.10
CA ASP A 65 -1.28 6.59 -15.06
C ASP A 65 -1.75 6.95 -13.63
N TYR A 66 -1.14 6.35 -12.61
CA TYR A 66 -1.47 6.60 -11.20
C TYR A 66 -0.49 7.56 -10.48
N GLY A 67 0.40 8.23 -11.19
CA GLY A 67 1.42 9.13 -10.63
C GLY A 67 0.89 10.41 -9.92
N ALA A 68 -0.38 10.48 -9.57
CA ALA A 68 -1.07 11.64 -9.04
C ALA A 68 -1.12 11.71 -7.49
N GLY A 69 -0.11 11.21 -6.79
CA GLY A 69 -0.05 11.23 -5.33
C GLY A 69 -0.30 12.61 -4.69
N SER A 70 0.07 13.70 -5.39
CA SER A 70 -0.18 15.07 -4.92
C SER A 70 -1.66 15.45 -4.87
N ILE A 71 -2.48 14.98 -5.81
CA ILE A 71 -3.91 15.24 -5.85
C ILE A 71 -4.59 14.50 -4.69
N ILE A 72 -4.31 13.21 -4.54
CA ILE A 72 -4.84 12.38 -3.46
C ILE A 72 -4.51 12.97 -2.10
N TRP A 73 -3.25 13.39 -1.93
CA TRP A 73 -2.77 14.01 -0.70
C TRP A 73 -3.56 15.26 -0.34
N LYS A 74 -3.71 16.17 -1.29
CA LYS A 74 -4.49 17.41 -1.12
C LYS A 74 -5.96 17.12 -0.82
N THR A 75 -6.60 16.24 -1.60
CA THR A 75 -8.00 15.84 -1.42
C THR A 75 -8.23 15.23 -0.03
N ALA A 76 -7.32 14.39 0.46
CA ALA A 76 -7.42 13.80 1.79
C ALA A 76 -7.22 14.84 2.91
N GLN A 77 -6.27 15.77 2.76
CA GLN A 77 -6.07 16.86 3.72
C GLN A 77 -7.31 17.77 3.81
N GLU A 78 -7.88 18.15 2.68
CA GLU A 78 -9.11 18.95 2.62
C GLU A 78 -10.31 18.23 3.25
N ALA A 79 -10.36 16.89 3.16
CA ALA A 79 -11.37 16.05 3.79
C ALA A 79 -11.17 15.88 5.31
N GLY A 80 -10.08 16.38 5.87
CA GLY A 80 -9.78 16.29 7.30
C GLY A 80 -9.12 14.97 7.72
N ALA A 81 -8.31 14.36 6.84
CA ALA A 81 -7.53 13.19 7.20
C ALA A 81 -6.70 13.44 8.46
N SER A 82 -6.74 12.52 9.41
CA SER A 82 -5.97 12.55 10.65
C SER A 82 -4.52 12.11 10.45
N ALA A 83 -4.28 11.22 9.48
CA ALA A 83 -2.96 10.73 9.13
C ALA A 83 -2.86 10.36 7.65
N LEU A 84 -1.67 10.58 7.06
CA LEU A 84 -1.35 10.31 5.66
C LEU A 84 0.03 9.69 5.55
N TYR A 85 0.16 8.63 4.78
CA TYR A 85 1.42 7.97 4.50
C TYR A 85 1.52 7.57 3.02
N ALA A 86 2.51 8.11 2.32
CA ALA A 86 2.86 7.66 0.98
C ALA A 86 3.51 6.28 1.07
N MET A 87 2.90 5.28 0.45
CA MET A 87 3.47 3.94 0.42
C MET A 87 4.73 3.92 -0.46
N GLY A 88 5.63 2.99 -0.18
CA GLY A 88 6.88 2.81 -0.91
C GLY A 88 7.42 1.42 -0.69
N GLU A 89 8.70 1.34 -0.35
CA GLU A 89 9.42 0.09 -0.08
C GLU A 89 8.77 -0.74 1.03
N GLY A 90 8.73 -2.07 0.83
CA GLY A 90 8.07 -3.04 1.69
C GLY A 90 6.55 -3.07 1.52
N GLY A 91 6.01 -2.27 0.61
CA GLY A 91 4.64 -2.30 0.14
C GLY A 91 3.58 -1.92 1.19
N PHE A 92 2.37 -2.39 0.93
CA PHE A 92 1.19 -2.11 1.75
C PHE A 92 1.34 -2.58 3.21
N LEU A 93 1.87 -3.79 3.42
CA LEU A 93 1.99 -4.34 4.79
C LEU A 93 2.96 -3.53 5.64
N SER A 94 4.07 -3.09 5.04
CA SER A 94 5.02 -2.20 5.70
C SER A 94 4.38 -0.86 6.05
N ALA A 95 3.66 -0.25 5.11
CA ALA A 95 2.97 1.02 5.30
C ALA A 95 1.94 0.95 6.45
N LEU A 96 1.11 -0.09 6.45
CA LEU A 96 0.09 -0.31 7.47
C LEU A 96 0.71 -0.48 8.86
N TRP A 97 1.78 -1.29 8.96
CA TRP A 97 2.50 -1.49 10.21
C TRP A 97 3.14 -0.20 10.71
N LYS A 98 3.86 0.51 9.85
CA LYS A 98 4.56 1.77 10.16
C LYS A 98 3.58 2.82 10.70
N MET A 99 2.45 2.99 10.03
CA MET A 99 1.46 4.00 10.39
C MET A 99 0.79 3.69 11.74
N ALA A 100 0.49 2.42 12.01
CA ALA A 100 -0.05 1.98 13.29
C ALA A 100 0.97 2.06 14.43
N GLU A 101 2.25 1.71 14.16
CA GLU A 101 3.32 1.80 15.16
C GLU A 101 3.61 3.24 15.55
N ALA A 102 3.74 4.14 14.58
CA ALA A 102 3.98 5.56 14.81
C ALA A 102 2.86 6.23 15.63
N SER A 103 1.63 5.75 15.45
CA SER A 103 0.43 6.27 16.11
C SER A 103 0.09 5.53 17.41
N GLU A 104 0.77 4.44 17.73
CA GLU A 104 0.55 3.60 18.91
C GLU A 104 -0.89 3.09 19.04
N VAL A 105 -1.52 2.70 17.93
CA VAL A 105 -2.89 2.18 17.85
C VAL A 105 -2.94 0.73 17.37
N GLY A 106 -4.00 0.04 17.79
CA GLY A 106 -4.43 -1.20 17.17
C GLY A 106 -5.24 -0.95 15.90
N LEU A 107 -5.41 -1.98 15.08
CA LEU A 107 -6.22 -1.90 13.87
C LEU A 107 -6.82 -3.27 13.48
N GLU A 108 -7.84 -3.19 12.67
CA GLU A 108 -8.43 -4.31 11.96
C GLU A 108 -8.59 -3.95 10.48
N ALA A 109 -8.06 -4.78 9.57
CA ALA A 109 -8.14 -4.54 8.13
C ALA A 109 -8.50 -5.82 7.36
N ASP A 110 -9.34 -5.70 6.34
CA ASP A 110 -9.72 -6.79 5.43
C ASP A 110 -8.86 -6.73 4.17
N PHE A 111 -8.02 -7.75 3.97
CA PHE A 111 -7.16 -7.90 2.81
C PHE A 111 -7.90 -7.86 1.48
N ARG A 112 -9.12 -8.38 1.43
CA ARG A 112 -9.92 -8.47 0.20
C ARG A 112 -10.38 -7.11 -0.31
N LYS A 113 -10.31 -6.08 0.55
CA LYS A 113 -10.68 -4.71 0.21
C LYS A 113 -9.49 -3.88 -0.28
N VAL A 114 -8.27 -4.39 -0.15
CA VAL A 114 -7.08 -3.65 -0.61
C VAL A 114 -7.09 -3.54 -2.13
N PRO A 115 -7.10 -2.31 -2.69
CA PRO A 115 -7.08 -2.14 -4.14
C PRO A 115 -5.80 -2.72 -4.73
N ILE A 116 -5.94 -3.69 -5.63
CA ILE A 116 -4.84 -4.31 -6.36
C ILE A 116 -5.29 -4.63 -7.78
N ARG A 117 -4.40 -4.50 -8.75
CA ARG A 117 -4.68 -4.81 -10.15
C ARG A 117 -4.43 -6.27 -10.43
N GLN A 118 -5.24 -6.84 -11.33
CA GLN A 118 -5.05 -8.21 -11.79
C GLN A 118 -3.66 -8.41 -12.40
N GLU A 119 -3.17 -7.44 -13.14
CA GLU A 119 -1.84 -7.46 -13.75
C GLU A 119 -0.73 -7.63 -12.70
N THR A 120 -0.86 -6.99 -11.55
CA THR A 120 0.07 -7.15 -10.43
C THR A 120 0.05 -8.57 -9.89
N ILE A 121 -1.15 -9.15 -9.70
CA ILE A 121 -1.31 -10.53 -9.21
C ILE A 121 -0.66 -11.52 -10.18
N GLU A 122 -0.98 -11.41 -11.47
CA GLU A 122 -0.44 -12.29 -12.53
C GLU A 122 1.09 -12.24 -12.62
N VAL A 123 1.68 -11.04 -12.54
CA VAL A 123 3.13 -10.87 -12.53
C VAL A 123 3.74 -11.48 -11.28
N CYS A 124 3.17 -11.21 -10.10
CA CYS A 124 3.68 -11.76 -8.83
C CYS A 124 3.62 -13.28 -8.79
N GLU A 125 2.58 -13.91 -9.34
CA GLU A 125 2.45 -15.37 -9.41
C GLU A 125 3.59 -16.03 -10.22
N ILE A 126 4.05 -15.40 -11.32
CA ILE A 126 5.18 -15.93 -12.13
C ILE A 126 6.48 -16.06 -11.32
N PHE A 127 6.67 -15.17 -10.36
CA PHE A 127 7.91 -15.07 -9.59
C PHE A 127 7.76 -15.50 -8.12
N ASP A 128 6.60 -16.03 -7.74
CA ASP A 128 6.28 -16.42 -6.36
C ASP A 128 6.54 -15.28 -5.35
N LEU A 129 5.97 -14.10 -5.65
CA LEU A 129 6.10 -12.90 -4.85
C LEU A 129 4.80 -12.56 -4.13
N ASN A 130 4.92 -11.98 -2.93
CA ASN A 130 3.77 -11.43 -2.22
C ASN A 130 3.51 -9.98 -2.66
N PRO A 131 2.43 -9.69 -3.42
CA PRO A 131 2.17 -8.36 -3.93
C PRO A 131 1.94 -7.31 -2.85
N TYR A 132 1.55 -7.70 -1.65
CA TYR A 132 1.36 -6.79 -0.52
C TYR A 132 2.67 -6.38 0.18
N LYS A 133 3.78 -7.04 -0.14
CA LYS A 133 5.14 -6.71 0.31
C LYS A 133 5.99 -6.10 -0.81
N LEU A 134 5.40 -5.89 -1.99
CA LEU A 134 6.07 -5.33 -3.16
C LEU A 134 5.92 -3.81 -3.19
N GLN A 135 6.97 -3.11 -3.59
CA GLN A 135 7.09 -1.65 -3.69
C GLN A 135 5.82 -0.98 -4.24
N ALA A 136 5.21 -0.08 -3.45
CA ALA A 136 3.87 0.45 -3.67
C ALA A 136 3.83 1.98 -3.83
N ASP A 137 4.90 2.60 -4.34
CA ASP A 137 4.92 4.03 -4.63
C ASP A 137 3.73 4.43 -5.49
N GLY A 138 3.16 5.59 -5.20
CA GLY A 138 1.95 6.11 -5.84
C GLY A 138 0.66 5.75 -5.11
N ALA A 139 0.65 4.72 -4.26
CA ALA A 139 -0.46 4.45 -3.36
C ALA A 139 -0.31 5.20 -2.04
N VAL A 140 -1.44 5.62 -1.45
CA VAL A 140 -1.49 6.38 -0.20
C VAL A 140 -2.37 5.65 0.81
N LEU A 141 -1.85 5.49 2.03
CA LEU A 141 -2.63 5.05 3.18
C LEU A 141 -3.11 6.27 3.96
N ILE A 142 -4.40 6.32 4.26
CA ILE A 142 -5.08 7.48 4.85
C ILE A 142 -5.85 7.02 6.08
N GLY A 143 -5.69 7.73 7.18
CA GLY A 143 -6.54 7.62 8.35
C GLY A 143 -7.53 8.77 8.39
N ILE A 144 -8.82 8.47 8.51
CA ILE A 144 -9.86 9.50 8.50
C ILE A 144 -11.10 9.02 9.25
N ARG A 145 -11.80 9.94 9.89
CA ARG A 145 -13.11 9.64 10.44
C ARG A 145 -14.21 9.90 9.41
N GLY A 146 -15.02 8.87 9.11
CA GLY A 146 -16.07 8.97 8.10
C GLY A 146 -15.51 8.99 6.68
N GLY A 147 -14.70 8.00 6.32
CA GLY A 147 -13.96 7.90 5.06
C GLY A 147 -14.81 7.73 3.81
N GLU A 148 -16.09 7.38 3.92
CA GLU A 148 -16.96 7.13 2.77
C GLU A 148 -17.03 8.34 1.81
N ALA A 149 -17.16 9.56 2.36
CA ALA A 149 -17.19 10.79 1.54
C ALA A 149 -15.86 11.02 0.80
N LEU A 150 -14.71 10.72 1.45
CA LEU A 150 -13.41 10.80 0.83
C LEU A 150 -13.27 9.78 -0.31
N VAL A 151 -13.67 8.53 -0.07
CA VAL A 151 -13.63 7.46 -1.07
C VAL A 151 -14.45 7.84 -2.29
N GLN A 152 -15.68 8.34 -2.11
CA GLN A 152 -16.51 8.79 -3.22
C GLN A 152 -15.87 9.96 -3.99
N ARG A 153 -15.30 10.93 -3.30
CA ARG A 153 -14.59 12.06 -3.93
C ARG A 153 -13.41 11.57 -4.78
N LEU A 154 -12.56 10.71 -4.22
CA LEU A 154 -11.41 10.13 -4.94
C LEU A 154 -11.85 9.32 -6.17
N ARG A 155 -12.92 8.54 -6.05
CA ARG A 155 -13.48 7.78 -7.18
C ARG A 155 -14.00 8.70 -8.27
N ASN A 156 -14.65 9.81 -7.93
CA ASN A 156 -15.12 10.82 -8.89
C ASN A 156 -13.94 11.53 -9.59
N GLU A 157 -12.79 11.61 -8.93
CA GLU A 157 -11.54 12.12 -9.49
C GLU A 157 -10.78 11.07 -10.33
N GLY A 158 -11.33 9.85 -10.45
CA GLY A 158 -10.78 8.76 -11.27
C GLY A 158 -9.82 7.82 -10.51
N PHE A 159 -9.67 7.97 -9.20
CA PHE A 159 -8.80 7.11 -8.39
C PHE A 159 -9.57 5.92 -7.81
N MET A 160 -8.95 4.75 -7.82
CA MET A 160 -9.42 3.64 -7.01
C MET A 160 -9.16 3.97 -5.53
N ALA A 161 -10.20 3.88 -4.71
CA ALA A 161 -10.07 4.07 -3.26
C ALA A 161 -11.04 3.16 -2.52
N GLU A 162 -10.60 2.59 -1.39
CA GLU A 162 -11.40 1.67 -0.57
C GLU A 162 -11.15 1.88 0.92
N ILE A 163 -12.20 1.76 1.73
CA ILE A 163 -12.08 1.61 3.18
C ILE A 163 -11.74 0.16 3.45
N ILE A 164 -10.54 -0.10 3.93
CA ILE A 164 -10.02 -1.45 4.17
C ILE A 164 -10.21 -1.92 5.62
N GLY A 165 -10.50 -1.03 6.54
CA GLY A 165 -10.61 -1.33 7.97
C GLY A 165 -10.68 -0.10 8.84
N GLN A 166 -10.38 -0.28 10.12
CA GLN A 166 -10.41 0.79 11.10
C GLN A 166 -9.37 0.59 12.21
N THR A 167 -9.06 1.68 12.89
CA THR A 167 -8.19 1.69 14.07
C THR A 167 -8.99 1.54 15.36
N ASN A 168 -8.32 1.06 16.41
CA ASN A 168 -8.90 0.95 17.75
C ASN A 168 -7.89 1.39 18.83
N SER A 169 -8.34 1.48 20.07
CA SER A 169 -7.51 1.87 21.23
C SER A 169 -6.63 0.73 21.76
N GLY A 170 -6.69 -0.47 21.17
CA GLY A 170 -5.87 -1.61 21.53
C GLY A 170 -4.46 -1.53 20.95
N ASN A 171 -3.73 -2.65 21.09
CA ASN A 171 -2.39 -2.81 20.52
C ASN A 171 -2.35 -3.85 19.40
N ASP A 172 -3.41 -4.64 19.25
CA ASP A 172 -3.47 -5.71 18.28
C ASP A 172 -3.71 -5.16 16.88
N ARG A 173 -2.97 -5.67 15.92
CA ARG A 173 -3.08 -5.31 14.50
C ARG A 173 -3.47 -6.57 13.75
N LEU A 174 -4.74 -6.66 13.41
CA LEU A 174 -5.34 -7.86 12.84
C LEU A 174 -5.65 -7.66 11.36
N LEU A 175 -5.35 -8.69 10.58
CA LEU A 175 -5.65 -8.77 9.16
C LEU A 175 -6.62 -9.91 8.93
N TYR A 176 -7.75 -9.61 8.29
CA TYR A 176 -8.79 -10.57 7.97
C TYR A 176 -8.74 -10.98 6.50
N SER A 177 -8.96 -12.25 6.23
CA SER A 177 -9.12 -12.78 4.88
C SER A 177 -10.02 -14.02 4.92
N GLY A 178 -11.19 -13.96 4.30
CA GLY A 178 -12.06 -15.11 4.13
C GLY A 178 -12.49 -15.82 5.42
N GLY A 179 -12.66 -15.10 6.52
CA GLY A 179 -13.06 -15.66 7.82
C GLY A 179 -11.91 -16.06 8.73
N SER A 180 -10.66 -15.98 8.27
CA SER A 180 -9.47 -16.15 9.10
C SER A 180 -8.88 -14.80 9.48
N ALA A 181 -8.29 -14.72 10.67
CA ALA A 181 -7.57 -13.56 11.17
C ALA A 181 -6.11 -13.92 11.46
N ARG A 182 -5.20 -13.00 11.16
CA ARG A 182 -3.78 -13.12 11.52
C ARG A 182 -3.26 -11.78 12.02
N TYR A 183 -2.20 -11.81 12.80
CA TYR A 183 -1.50 -10.60 13.19
C TYR A 183 -0.72 -10.00 12.01
N LEU A 184 -0.71 -8.68 11.92
CA LEU A 184 0.15 -7.94 11.01
C LEU A 184 1.61 -8.10 11.48
N GLU A 185 2.41 -8.69 10.62
CA GLU A 185 3.84 -8.89 10.87
C GLU A 185 4.61 -7.56 10.77
N ARG A 186 5.78 -7.52 11.39
CA ARG A 186 6.73 -6.41 11.20
C ARG A 186 7.16 -6.31 9.74
N PRO A 187 7.55 -5.10 9.28
CA PRO A 187 8.11 -4.93 7.95
C PRO A 187 9.25 -5.92 7.68
N ALA A 188 9.19 -6.57 6.55
CA ALA A 188 10.23 -7.39 5.97
C ALA A 188 10.85 -6.63 4.78
N GLU A 189 11.91 -7.18 4.21
CA GLU A 189 12.48 -6.68 2.96
C GLU A 189 11.44 -6.69 1.84
N ASP A 190 11.58 -5.74 0.90
CA ASP A 190 10.72 -5.67 -0.27
C ASP A 190 10.91 -6.92 -1.15
N GLU A 191 9.80 -7.47 -1.62
CA GLU A 191 9.81 -8.66 -2.49
C GLU A 191 10.54 -8.41 -3.83
N LEU A 192 10.70 -7.14 -4.21
CA LEU A 192 11.45 -6.76 -5.41
C LEU A 192 12.90 -7.24 -5.35
N TYR A 193 13.51 -7.24 -4.15
CA TYR A 193 14.91 -7.62 -3.96
C TYR A 193 15.18 -9.11 -4.15
N ARG A 194 14.14 -9.94 -4.17
CA ARG A 194 14.28 -11.38 -4.47
C ARG A 194 14.60 -11.67 -5.94
N ILE A 195 14.31 -10.73 -6.83
CA ILE A 195 14.39 -10.96 -8.28
C ILE A 195 15.16 -9.89 -9.05
N ILE A 196 15.49 -8.78 -8.44
CA ILE A 196 16.26 -7.68 -9.05
C ILE A 196 17.50 -7.41 -8.21
N ASP A 197 18.68 -7.57 -8.85
CA ASP A 197 19.95 -7.27 -8.21
C ASP A 197 20.07 -5.78 -7.89
N MET A 198 20.71 -5.46 -6.75
CA MET A 198 20.87 -4.10 -6.22
C MET A 198 21.59 -3.14 -7.18
N GLU A 199 22.34 -3.68 -8.17
CA GLU A 199 23.10 -2.90 -9.15
C GLU A 199 22.22 -2.30 -10.28
N THR A 200 20.95 -2.66 -10.35
CA THR A 200 20.02 -2.22 -11.41
C THR A 200 18.98 -1.19 -10.93
N ARG A 201 19.22 -0.55 -9.81
CA ARG A 201 18.33 0.46 -9.21
C ARG A 201 18.48 1.85 -9.80
#